data_154a373358ad9920802245226481c61c
#
_entry.id   154a373358ad9920802245226481c61c
#
_cell.length_a   1.000
_cell.length_b   1.000
_cell.length_c   1.000
_cell.angle_alpha   90.00
_cell.angle_beta   90.00
_cell.angle_gamma   90.00
#
_symmetry.space_group_name_H-M   'P 1'
#
loop_
_entity.id
_entity.type
_entity.pdbx_description
1 polymer ?
#
loop_
_entity_poly.entity_id
_entity_poly.type
_entity_poly.pdbx_seq_one_letter_code
_entity_poly.pdbx_strand_id
1 'polypeptide(L)'
;MKHAALALLIAAGVANANVVAIATHQNIRLELHNVAGPCQERALWAVISDGTRHISGCWVPKPPDQVAIAWLDGDYTTLQISVFREPEKL
;
A
#
# COMPACT_ATOMS: atom_id res chain seq x y z
N MET A 1 -16.60 13.47 -20.64
CA MET A 1 -16.01 13.14 -20.32
C MET A 1 -15.75 12.64 -20.25
N LYS A 2 -15.78 12.70 -20.41
CA LYS A 2 -15.15 12.28 -20.30
C LYS A 2 -14.81 11.61 -20.05
N HIS A 3 -14.87 11.43 -20.48
CA HIS A 3 -13.99 10.76 -20.14
C HIS A 3 -13.66 10.22 -19.85
N ALA A 4 -14.11 10.41 -20.20
CA ALA A 4 -13.53 9.93 -19.91
C ALA A 4 -12.82 9.61 -19.83
N ALA A 5 -12.73 9.69 -19.96
CA ALA A 5 -11.86 9.38 -19.99
C ALA A 5 -11.22 9.51 -19.64
N LEU A 6 -11.17 9.71 -19.37
CA LEU A 6 -10.35 9.71 -18.98
C LEU A 6 -10.09 9.28 -18.36
N ALA A 7 -10.50 9.14 -18.25
CA ALA A 7 -10.13 8.77 -17.68
C ALA A 7 -9.82 7.88 -17.47
N LEU A 8 -9.74 7.45 -17.68
CA LEU A 8 -9.20 6.56 -17.37
C LEU A 8 -7.95 6.14 -17.21
N LEU A 9 -7.52 5.85 -17.52
CA LEU A 9 -6.21 5.69 -17.34
C LEU A 9 -5.69 6.52 -16.29
N ILE A 10 -6.30 7.41 -16.12
CA ILE A 10 -6.08 8.34 -15.10
C ILE A 10 -6.32 7.74 -13.76
N ALA A 11 -7.24 6.83 -13.69
CA ALA A 11 -7.53 6.19 -12.43
C ALA A 11 -6.30 5.48 -11.88
N ALA A 12 -5.50 4.90 -12.74
CA ALA A 12 -4.28 4.26 -12.27
C ALA A 12 -3.33 5.27 -11.69
N GLY A 13 -3.23 6.45 -12.28
CA GLY A 13 -2.37 7.47 -11.72
C GLY A 13 -2.85 7.95 -10.37
N VAL A 14 -4.16 8.10 -10.22
CA VAL A 14 -4.70 8.53 -8.94
C VAL A 14 -4.44 7.47 -7.87
N ALA A 15 -4.63 6.19 -8.19
CA ALA A 15 -4.38 5.15 -7.23
C ALA A 15 -2.92 5.14 -6.80
N ASN A 16 -2.01 5.36 -7.74
CA ASN A 16 -0.59 5.35 -7.40
C ASN A 16 -0.17 6.57 -6.60
N ALA A 17 -0.91 7.67 -6.70
CA ALA A 17 -0.53 8.89 -6.01
C ALA A 17 -0.58 8.74 -4.49
N ASN A 18 -1.28 7.74 -3.97
CA ASN A 18 -1.38 7.55 -2.54
C ASN A 18 -0.36 6.56 -1.98
N VAL A 19 0.41 5.92 -2.83
CA VAL A 19 1.41 4.96 -2.38
C VAL A 19 2.64 5.72 -1.94
N VAL A 20 3.08 5.48 -0.71
CA VAL A 20 4.23 6.18 -0.16
C VAL A 20 5.45 5.28 0.00
N ALA A 21 5.26 3.95 0.00
CA ALA A 21 6.38 3.04 0.14
C ALA A 21 6.01 1.70 -0.48
N ILE A 22 7.00 1.03 -1.06
CA ILE A 22 6.81 -0.24 -1.75
C ILE A 22 7.91 -1.20 -1.33
N ALA A 23 7.54 -2.44 -1.04
CA ALA A 23 8.50 -3.51 -0.85
C ALA A 23 8.14 -4.63 -1.81
N THR A 24 9.15 -5.21 -2.45
CA THR A 24 8.94 -6.31 -3.39
C THR A 24 9.85 -7.46 -3.05
N HIS A 25 9.37 -8.68 -3.27
CA HIS A 25 10.15 -9.87 -3.09
C HIS A 25 9.59 -10.90 -4.08
N GLN A 26 10.38 -11.24 -5.09
CA GLN A 26 9.93 -12.13 -6.16
C GLN A 26 8.69 -11.51 -6.83
N ASN A 27 7.56 -12.21 -6.87
CA ASN A 27 6.36 -11.67 -7.49
C ASN A 27 5.39 -11.06 -6.47
N ILE A 28 5.85 -10.87 -5.25
CA ILE A 28 5.02 -10.28 -4.20
C ILE A 28 5.34 -8.81 -4.08
N ARG A 29 4.29 -7.98 -4.02
CA ARG A 29 4.44 -6.54 -3.90
C ARG A 29 3.59 -6.06 -2.74
N LEU A 30 4.22 -5.35 -1.82
CA LEU A 30 3.56 -4.75 -0.66
C LEU A 30 3.59 -3.24 -0.84
N GLU A 31 2.42 -2.61 -0.78
CA GLU A 31 2.29 -1.16 -0.91
C GLU A 31 1.75 -0.58 0.38
N LEU A 32 2.38 0.49 0.85
CA LEU A 32 1.86 1.29 1.95
C LEU A 32 1.28 2.57 1.37
N HIS A 33 0.06 2.89 1.76
CA HIS A 33 -0.66 4.05 1.26
C HIS A 33 -0.79 5.07 2.37
N ASN A 34 -0.95 6.33 2.00
CA ASN A 34 -1.12 7.39 2.99
C ASN A 34 -2.58 7.81 3.15
N VAL A 35 -3.50 6.90 2.84
CA VAL A 35 -4.93 7.10 3.06
C VAL A 35 -5.44 6.00 3.96
N ALA A 36 -6.55 6.27 4.64
CA ALA A 36 -7.08 5.31 5.59
C ALA A 36 -7.64 4.06 4.91
N GLY A 37 -8.23 4.21 3.72
CA GLY A 37 -8.89 3.07 3.08
C GLY A 37 -9.92 2.47 4.02
N PRO A 38 -9.88 1.15 4.25
CA PRO A 38 -10.80 0.51 5.19
C PRO A 38 -10.37 0.61 6.64
N CYS A 39 -9.28 1.32 6.93
CA CYS A 39 -8.69 1.31 8.28
C CYS A 39 -9.34 2.36 9.15
N GLN A 40 -9.22 2.16 10.46
CA GLN A 40 -9.82 3.06 11.44
C GLN A 40 -8.74 3.68 12.30
N GLU A 41 -9.13 4.72 13.01
CA GLU A 41 -8.26 5.43 13.92
C GLU A 41 -7.08 6.02 13.18
N ARG A 42 -5.87 5.68 13.55
CA ARG A 42 -4.69 6.30 12.95
C ARG A 42 -3.98 5.40 11.98
N ALA A 43 -4.55 4.25 11.69
CA ALA A 43 -3.91 3.30 10.80
C ALA A 43 -4.17 3.69 9.35
N LEU A 44 -3.21 3.39 8.49
CA LEU A 44 -3.30 3.68 7.06
C LEU A 44 -3.34 2.38 6.28
N TRP A 45 -3.74 2.47 5.04
CA TRP A 45 -4.05 1.30 4.20
C TRP A 45 -2.78 0.65 3.68
N ALA A 46 -2.70 -0.68 3.77
CA ALA A 46 -1.64 -1.48 3.18
C ALA A 46 -2.27 -2.51 2.26
N VAL A 47 -1.58 -2.83 1.16
CA VAL A 47 -2.06 -3.84 0.21
C VAL A 47 -0.90 -4.73 -0.16
N ILE A 48 -1.09 -6.05 -0.08
CA ILE A 48 -0.11 -6.99 -0.57
C ILE A 48 -0.74 -7.77 -1.73
N SER A 49 0.01 -7.97 -2.79
CA SER A 49 -0.48 -8.71 -3.95
C SER A 49 0.60 -9.59 -4.52
N ASP A 50 0.19 -10.68 -5.17
CA ASP A 50 1.12 -11.58 -5.85
C ASP A 50 0.87 -11.62 -7.35
N GLY A 51 0.15 -10.63 -7.85
CA GLY A 51 -0.19 -10.58 -9.27
C GLY A 51 -1.58 -11.11 -9.58
N THR A 52 -2.15 -11.91 -8.72
CA THR A 52 -3.49 -12.47 -8.94
C THR A 52 -4.43 -12.19 -7.79
N ARG A 53 -3.91 -12.08 -6.57
CA ARG A 53 -4.75 -11.84 -5.39
C ARG A 53 -4.22 -10.65 -4.62
N HIS A 54 -5.13 -9.99 -3.93
CA HIS A 54 -4.80 -8.85 -3.09
C HIS A 54 -5.36 -9.08 -1.71
N ILE A 55 -4.58 -8.71 -0.70
CA ILE A 55 -5.05 -8.70 0.68
C ILE A 55 -4.81 -7.30 1.22
N SER A 56 -5.82 -6.75 1.86
CA SER A 56 -5.72 -5.43 2.47
C SER A 56 -5.36 -5.57 3.94
N GLY A 57 -4.71 -4.55 4.45
CA GLY A 57 -4.36 -4.45 5.85
C GLY A 57 -4.26 -3.01 6.26
N CYS A 58 -3.85 -2.81 7.50
CA CYS A 58 -3.71 -1.48 8.07
C CYS A 58 -2.34 -1.39 8.73
N TRP A 59 -1.60 -0.32 8.42
CA TRP A 59 -0.25 -0.20 8.92
C TRP A 59 -0.10 1.02 9.81
N VAL A 60 0.84 0.91 10.75
CA VAL A 60 1.25 2.04 11.59
C VAL A 60 2.76 2.00 11.71
N PRO A 61 3.39 3.15 11.91
CA PRO A 61 4.81 3.15 12.23
C PRO A 61 5.03 2.47 13.57
N LYS A 62 6.13 1.75 13.68
CA LYS A 62 6.54 1.15 14.94
C LYS A 62 7.97 1.61 15.20
N PRO A 63 8.12 2.70 15.95
CA PRO A 63 9.46 3.23 16.17
C PRO A 63 10.37 2.20 16.81
N PRO A 64 11.69 2.31 16.60
CA PRO A 64 12.32 3.42 15.87
C PRO A 64 12.38 3.23 14.38
N ASP A 65 12.29 2.01 13.85
CA ASP A 65 12.61 1.78 12.45
C ASP A 65 11.77 0.66 11.82
N GLN A 66 10.59 0.40 12.35
CA GLN A 66 9.74 -0.68 11.86
C GLN A 66 8.36 -0.17 11.46
N VAL A 67 7.67 -1.02 10.69
CA VAL A 67 6.29 -0.82 10.30
C VAL A 67 5.52 -2.06 10.74
N ALA A 68 4.38 -1.88 11.38
CA ALA A 68 3.52 -2.97 11.81
C ALA A 68 2.26 -2.97 10.95
N ILE A 69 1.88 -4.13 10.44
CA ILE A 69 0.73 -4.28 9.55
C ILE A 69 -0.18 -5.36 10.10
N ALA A 70 -1.44 -5.02 10.30
CA ALA A 70 -2.47 -5.97 10.67
C ALA A 70 -3.30 -6.25 9.42
N TRP A 71 -3.26 -7.48 8.94
CA TRP A 71 -3.98 -7.86 7.72
C TRP A 71 -5.43 -8.17 8.03
N LEU A 72 -6.31 -7.91 7.08
CA LEU A 72 -7.74 -8.12 7.31
C LEU A 72 -8.09 -9.59 7.43
N ASP A 73 -7.20 -10.49 6.99
CA ASP A 73 -7.42 -11.92 7.18
C ASP A 73 -6.98 -12.41 8.56
N GLY A 74 -6.51 -11.51 9.42
CA GLY A 74 -6.14 -11.86 10.78
C GLY A 74 -4.65 -12.01 11.03
N ASP A 75 -3.84 -12.01 10.00
CA ASP A 75 -2.40 -12.10 10.15
C ASP A 75 -1.79 -10.76 10.57
N TYR A 76 -0.56 -10.82 11.03
CA TYR A 76 0.14 -9.65 11.51
C TYR A 76 1.59 -9.72 11.06
N THR A 77 2.12 -8.62 10.55
CA THR A 77 3.48 -8.57 10.02
C THR A 77 4.20 -7.35 10.56
N THR A 78 5.47 -7.51 10.90
CA THR A 78 6.34 -6.39 11.25
C THR A 78 7.55 -6.43 10.34
N LEU A 79 7.88 -5.28 9.75
CA LEU A 79 8.99 -5.18 8.82
C LEU A 79 9.86 -4.00 9.15
N GLN A 80 11.16 -4.12 8.86
CA GLN A 80 12.08 -3.00 8.95
C GLN A 80 11.75 -2.00 7.86
N ILE A 81 11.84 -0.73 8.18
CA ILE A 81 11.52 0.30 7.21
C ILE A 81 12.50 0.26 6.04
N SER A 82 13.69 -0.29 6.26
CA SER A 82 14.71 -0.34 5.21
C SER A 82 14.37 -1.31 4.07
N VAL A 83 13.37 -2.19 4.23
CA VAL A 83 12.98 -3.05 3.12
C VAL A 83 12.11 -2.32 2.11
N PHE A 84 11.65 -1.13 2.43
CA PHE A 84 10.79 -0.35 1.54
C PHE A 84 11.59 0.64 0.73
N ARG A 85 11.05 1.00 -0.42
CA ARG A 85 11.58 2.05 -1.27
C ARG A 85 10.45 3.00 -1.65
N GLU A 86 10.82 4.17 -2.12
CA GLU A 86 9.82 5.11 -2.59
C GLU A 86 9.26 4.65 -3.93
N PRO A 87 7.98 4.94 -4.21
CA PRO A 87 7.43 4.62 -5.51
C PRO A 87 8.14 5.42 -6.60
N GLU A 88 8.17 4.85 -7.79
CA GLU A 88 8.74 5.55 -8.92
C GLU A 88 7.89 6.77 -9.24
N LYS A 89 8.58 7.84 -9.61
CA LYS A 89 7.89 9.04 -10.04
C LYS A 89 7.80 9.03 -11.56
N LEU A 90 6.68 9.46 -12.06
CA LEU A 90 6.45 9.50 -13.49
C LEU A 90 6.55 10.91 -14.03
#